data_a897872fa58017fe243388f2de351f39
#
_entry.id   a897872fa58017fe243388f2de351f39
#
_cell.length_a   1.000
_cell.length_b   1.000
_cell.length_c   1.000
_cell.angle_alpha   90.00
_cell.angle_beta   90.00
_cell.angle_gamma   90.00
#
_symmetry.space_group_name_H-M   'P 1'
#
loop_
_entity.id
_entity.type
_entity.pdbx_description
1 polymer ?
#
loop_
_entity_poly.entity_id
_entity_poly.type
_entity_poly.pdbx_seq_one_letter_code
_entity_poly.pdbx_strand_id
1 'polypeptide(L)'
;MKVIDMAVHEVATITADKTICDCARQMRLEHVGSLVVVNDDQTPLGMITDRDIAIEVVARNLDPMKLTVRDVMTTPVVTAGPSESMVVALARMREFGVRRLPIVDEEGKLVGVISNSNLVEELSSLLDSLVRTFAPRRLEKSPFALTNDVPVEHHRR
;
A
#
# COMPACT_ATOMS: atom_id res chain seq x y z
N MET A 1 8.24 12.10 1.76
CA MET A 1 7.43 10.93 2.11
C MET A 1 8.32 9.70 2.18
N LYS A 2 8.37 9.07 3.33
CA LYS A 2 9.13 7.83 3.57
C LYS A 2 8.23 6.63 3.28
N VAL A 3 8.78 5.54 2.81
CA VAL A 3 8.00 4.33 2.48
C VAL A 3 7.27 3.76 3.70
N ILE A 4 7.86 3.88 4.90
CA ILE A 4 7.25 3.38 6.13
C ILE A 4 5.93 4.10 6.49
N ASP A 5 5.81 5.38 6.14
CA ASP A 5 4.63 6.20 6.44
C ASP A 5 3.40 5.77 5.62
N MET A 6 3.62 5.06 4.51
CA MET A 6 2.60 4.58 3.57
C MET A 6 2.44 3.05 3.57
N ALA A 7 3.21 2.38 4.40
CA ALA A 7 3.27 0.93 4.44
C ALA A 7 2.09 0.30 5.18
N VAL A 8 1.77 -0.92 4.80
CA VAL A 8 0.95 -1.82 5.62
C VAL A 8 1.86 -2.46 6.66
N HIS A 9 1.54 -2.29 7.94
CA HIS A 9 2.34 -2.80 9.06
C HIS A 9 1.91 -4.20 9.52
N GLU A 10 0.62 -4.54 9.39
CA GLU A 10 0.11 -5.88 9.64
C GLU A 10 0.32 -6.73 8.40
N VAL A 11 1.53 -7.28 8.26
CA VAL A 11 1.93 -8.03 7.08
C VAL A 11 1.55 -9.50 7.21
N ALA A 12 0.82 -10.02 6.24
CA ALA A 12 0.55 -11.44 6.13
C ALA A 12 1.83 -12.18 5.71
N THR A 13 2.28 -13.10 6.56
CA THR A 13 3.52 -13.86 6.38
C THR A 13 3.27 -15.35 6.36
N ILE A 14 4.19 -16.10 5.77
CA ILE A 14 4.20 -17.56 5.74
C ILE A 14 5.63 -18.07 5.80
N THR A 15 5.84 -19.30 6.29
CA THR A 15 7.14 -19.95 6.25
C THR A 15 7.29 -20.80 4.97
N ALA A 16 8.52 -20.99 4.53
CA ALA A 16 8.82 -21.60 3.24
C ALA A 16 8.52 -23.12 3.15
N ASP A 17 8.34 -23.78 4.29
CA ASP A 17 8.04 -25.20 4.42
C ASP A 17 6.54 -25.55 4.30
N LYS A 18 5.66 -24.56 4.38
CA LYS A 18 4.21 -24.76 4.22
C LYS A 18 3.88 -25.21 2.80
N THR A 19 2.79 -25.99 2.67
CA THR A 19 2.31 -26.41 1.35
C THR A 19 1.68 -25.25 0.57
N ILE A 20 1.64 -25.36 -0.74
CA ILE A 20 0.93 -24.36 -1.58
C ILE A 20 -0.57 -24.35 -1.25
N CYS A 21 -1.13 -25.49 -0.86
CA CYS A 21 -2.52 -25.56 -0.42
C CYS A 21 -2.74 -24.75 0.86
N ASP A 22 -1.86 -24.82 1.86
CA ASP A 22 -1.92 -24.02 3.08
C ASP A 22 -1.75 -22.55 2.78
N CYS A 23 -0.83 -22.21 1.87
CA CYS A 23 -0.63 -20.84 1.40
C CYS A 23 -1.91 -20.25 0.79
N ALA A 24 -2.56 -20.98 -0.11
CA ALA A 24 -3.81 -20.55 -0.73
C ALA A 24 -4.96 -20.41 0.29
N ARG A 25 -5.04 -21.30 1.27
CA ARG A 25 -6.00 -21.20 2.38
C ARG A 25 -5.77 -19.95 3.22
N GLN A 26 -4.52 -19.65 3.54
CA GLN A 26 -4.16 -18.47 4.31
C GLN A 26 -4.53 -17.20 3.53
N MET A 27 -4.19 -17.10 2.24
CA MET A 27 -4.58 -15.97 1.39
C MET A 27 -6.09 -15.76 1.38
N ARG A 28 -6.87 -16.85 1.32
CA ARG A 28 -8.34 -16.80 1.38
C ARG A 28 -8.85 -16.30 2.72
N LEU A 29 -8.31 -16.79 3.83
CA LEU A 29 -8.75 -16.44 5.18
C LEU A 29 -8.42 -14.98 5.54
N GLU A 30 -7.25 -14.51 5.12
CA GLU A 30 -6.78 -13.14 5.38
C GLU A 30 -7.21 -12.14 4.32
N HIS A 31 -7.90 -12.59 3.25
CA HIS A 31 -8.33 -11.76 2.11
C HIS A 31 -7.17 -11.00 1.44
N VAL A 32 -6.03 -11.66 1.29
CA VAL A 32 -4.83 -11.09 0.65
C VAL A 32 -4.41 -11.89 -0.58
N GLY A 33 -3.84 -11.22 -1.57
CA GLY A 33 -3.32 -11.85 -2.79
C GLY A 33 -1.82 -12.11 -2.77
N SER A 34 -1.14 -11.85 -1.64
CA SER A 34 0.30 -12.09 -1.50
C SER A 34 0.69 -12.29 -0.05
N LEU A 35 1.72 -13.10 0.17
CA LEU A 35 2.34 -13.33 1.47
C LEU A 35 3.84 -13.05 1.36
N VAL A 36 4.42 -12.48 2.42
CA VAL A 36 5.87 -12.42 2.56
C VAL A 36 6.34 -13.72 3.16
N VAL A 37 7.28 -14.37 2.52
CA VAL A 37 7.88 -15.60 3.05
C VAL A 37 9.00 -15.21 3.98
N VAL A 38 8.92 -15.64 5.23
CA VAL A 38 9.88 -15.29 6.28
C VAL A 38 10.49 -16.54 6.91
N ASN A 39 11.66 -16.37 7.53
CA ASN A 39 12.24 -17.37 8.44
C ASN A 39 11.75 -17.13 9.89
N ASP A 40 12.25 -17.94 10.81
CA ASP A 40 11.89 -17.86 12.24
C ASP A 40 12.26 -16.51 12.88
N ASP A 41 13.28 -15.83 12.36
CA ASP A 41 13.72 -14.50 12.81
C ASP A 41 12.94 -13.34 12.18
N GLN A 42 11.87 -13.63 11.42
CA GLN A 42 11.08 -12.66 10.67
C GLN A 42 11.87 -11.93 9.55
N THR A 43 12.94 -12.54 9.05
CA THR A 43 13.68 -12.04 7.90
C THR A 43 12.99 -12.49 6.62
N PRO A 44 12.66 -11.58 5.68
CA PRO A 44 12.07 -11.95 4.40
C PRO A 44 13.03 -12.79 3.55
N LEU A 45 12.54 -13.93 3.09
CA LEU A 45 13.24 -14.86 2.18
C LEU A 45 12.77 -14.74 0.74
N GLY A 46 11.49 -14.40 0.57
CA GLY A 46 10.82 -14.32 -0.73
C GLY A 46 9.43 -13.74 -0.62
N MET A 47 8.74 -13.74 -1.74
CA MET A 47 7.31 -13.44 -1.82
C MET A 47 6.59 -14.49 -2.65
N ILE A 48 5.32 -14.74 -2.30
CA ILE A 48 4.44 -15.59 -3.08
C ILE A 48 3.10 -14.89 -3.29
N THR A 49 2.55 -14.99 -4.50
CA THR A 49 1.28 -14.37 -4.88
C THR A 49 0.28 -15.44 -5.34
N ASP A 50 -1.01 -15.08 -5.36
CA ASP A 50 -2.08 -15.87 -5.95
C ASP A 50 -1.84 -16.13 -7.45
N ARG A 51 -1.25 -15.16 -8.16
CA ARG A 51 -0.84 -15.31 -9.56
C ARG A 51 0.26 -16.36 -9.72
N ASP A 52 1.24 -16.41 -8.83
CA ASP A 52 2.29 -17.45 -8.86
C ASP A 52 1.68 -18.84 -8.70
N ILE A 53 0.74 -19.01 -7.79
CA ILE A 53 0.02 -20.28 -7.60
C ILE A 53 -0.77 -20.66 -8.86
N ALA A 54 -1.48 -19.70 -9.47
CA ALA A 54 -2.24 -19.96 -10.69
C ALA A 54 -1.35 -20.38 -11.87
N ILE A 55 -0.22 -19.72 -12.07
CA ILE A 55 0.66 -19.93 -13.22
C ILE A 55 1.61 -21.12 -13.01
N GLU A 56 2.23 -21.20 -11.84
CA GLU A 56 3.29 -22.18 -11.60
C GLU A 56 2.75 -23.53 -11.09
N VAL A 57 1.55 -23.56 -10.53
CA VAL A 57 0.98 -24.79 -9.98
C VAL A 57 -0.24 -25.22 -10.79
N VAL A 58 -1.29 -24.41 -10.88
CA VAL A 58 -2.55 -24.77 -11.52
C VAL A 58 -2.38 -24.96 -13.03
N ALA A 59 -1.79 -23.98 -13.73
CA ALA A 59 -1.59 -24.04 -15.18
C ALA A 59 -0.66 -25.19 -15.62
N ARG A 60 0.21 -25.64 -14.71
CA ARG A 60 1.12 -26.79 -14.95
C ARG A 60 0.56 -28.12 -14.45
N ASN A 61 -0.68 -28.12 -13.95
CA ASN A 61 -1.36 -29.29 -13.41
C ASN A 61 -0.55 -30.03 -12.32
N LEU A 62 0.13 -29.26 -11.45
CA LEU A 62 0.90 -29.78 -10.33
C LEU A 62 0.02 -29.90 -9.08
N ASP A 63 0.38 -30.83 -8.19
CA ASP A 63 -0.36 -31.07 -6.95
C ASP A 63 0.05 -30.06 -5.85
N PRO A 64 -0.83 -29.13 -5.44
CA PRO A 64 -0.49 -28.12 -4.44
C PRO A 64 -0.26 -28.68 -3.02
N MET A 65 -0.63 -29.94 -2.77
CA MET A 65 -0.37 -30.62 -1.51
C MET A 65 1.06 -31.16 -1.41
N LYS A 66 1.73 -31.33 -2.55
CA LYS A 66 3.09 -31.89 -2.64
C LYS A 66 4.17 -30.81 -2.83
N LEU A 67 3.76 -29.61 -3.23
CA LEU A 67 4.66 -28.48 -3.40
C LEU A 67 4.66 -27.61 -2.13
N THR A 68 5.83 -27.10 -1.79
CA THR A 68 6.00 -26.12 -0.71
C THR A 68 6.05 -24.70 -1.26
N VAL A 69 5.89 -23.73 -0.39
CA VAL A 69 6.04 -22.31 -0.72
C VAL A 69 7.43 -22.04 -1.30
N ARG A 70 8.47 -22.71 -0.79
CA ARG A 70 9.85 -22.64 -1.30
C ARG A 70 9.97 -22.98 -2.78
N ASP A 71 9.18 -23.93 -3.26
CA ASP A 71 9.23 -24.39 -4.65
C ASP A 71 8.64 -23.37 -5.64
N VAL A 72 7.82 -22.43 -5.16
CA VAL A 72 7.04 -21.52 -6.00
C VAL A 72 7.36 -20.05 -5.75
N MET A 73 7.82 -19.69 -4.54
CA MET A 73 8.11 -18.30 -4.18
C MET A 73 9.13 -17.63 -5.09
N THR A 74 8.99 -16.34 -5.30
CA THR A 74 10.03 -15.50 -5.93
C THR A 74 11.13 -15.19 -4.91
N THR A 75 12.35 -15.54 -5.26
CA THR A 75 13.56 -15.32 -4.44
C THR A 75 14.76 -15.01 -5.33
N PRO A 76 15.76 -14.19 -4.93
CA PRO A 76 15.78 -13.41 -3.69
C PRO A 76 14.71 -12.33 -3.66
N VAL A 77 14.30 -11.94 -2.45
CA VAL A 77 13.32 -10.86 -2.27
C VAL A 77 13.99 -9.49 -2.39
N VAL A 78 13.34 -8.59 -3.11
CA VAL A 78 13.76 -7.18 -3.19
C VAL A 78 13.06 -6.43 -2.05
N THR A 79 13.83 -5.78 -1.19
CA THR A 79 13.34 -5.07 0.00
C THR A 79 13.57 -3.56 -0.08
N ALA A 80 12.97 -2.81 0.83
CA ALA A 80 13.21 -1.40 1.04
C ALA A 80 13.55 -1.13 2.51
N GLY A 81 14.30 -0.07 2.77
CA GLY A 81 14.51 0.43 4.13
C GLY A 81 13.40 1.39 4.55
N PRO A 82 13.09 1.50 5.87
CA PRO A 82 11.97 2.30 6.35
C PRO A 82 12.12 3.80 6.05
N SER A 83 13.35 4.29 5.97
CA SER A 83 13.69 5.71 5.71
C SER A 83 13.76 6.05 4.23
N GLU A 84 13.65 5.08 3.32
CA GLU A 84 13.73 5.32 1.88
C GLU A 84 12.58 6.21 1.41
N SER A 85 12.83 6.99 0.37
CA SER A 85 11.78 7.79 -0.25
C SER A 85 10.91 6.97 -1.18
N MET A 86 9.66 7.41 -1.38
CA MET A 86 8.73 6.85 -2.36
C MET A 86 9.36 6.76 -3.77
N VAL A 87 10.13 7.77 -4.17
CA VAL A 87 10.77 7.81 -5.51
C VAL A 87 11.77 6.68 -5.68
N VAL A 88 12.58 6.42 -4.64
CA VAL A 88 13.56 5.32 -4.65
C VAL A 88 12.85 3.96 -4.68
N ALA A 89 11.80 3.80 -3.89
CA ALA A 89 11.02 2.55 -3.89
C ALA A 89 10.37 2.28 -5.25
N LEU A 90 9.78 3.29 -5.91
CA LEU A 90 9.21 3.17 -7.25
C LEU A 90 10.26 2.83 -8.31
N ALA A 91 11.44 3.46 -8.25
CA ALA A 91 12.54 3.15 -9.15
C ALA A 91 12.96 1.68 -9.01
N ARG A 92 13.08 1.19 -7.78
CA ARG A 92 13.40 -0.21 -7.47
C ARG A 92 12.33 -1.18 -7.94
N MET A 93 11.04 -0.87 -7.70
CA MET A 93 9.93 -1.68 -8.21
C MET A 93 9.99 -1.81 -9.74
N ARG A 94 10.31 -0.71 -10.45
CA ARG A 94 10.44 -0.72 -11.91
C ARG A 94 11.66 -1.52 -12.38
N GLU A 95 12.81 -1.33 -11.74
CA GLU A 95 14.06 -2.01 -12.08
C GLU A 95 13.94 -3.53 -11.97
N PHE A 96 13.33 -4.02 -10.89
CA PHE A 96 13.18 -5.44 -10.61
C PHE A 96 11.86 -6.04 -11.11
N GLY A 97 10.97 -5.24 -11.73
CA GLY A 97 9.68 -5.71 -12.24
C GLY A 97 8.72 -6.18 -11.16
N VAL A 98 8.85 -5.67 -9.93
CA VAL A 98 8.02 -6.04 -8.77
C VAL A 98 7.05 -4.91 -8.43
N ARG A 99 5.90 -5.26 -7.85
CA ARG A 99 4.86 -4.31 -7.46
C ARG A 99 4.75 -4.11 -5.94
N ARG A 100 5.55 -4.83 -5.17
CA ARG A 100 5.60 -4.77 -3.71
C ARG A 100 7.03 -4.92 -3.24
N LEU A 101 7.34 -4.23 -2.15
CA LEU A 101 8.62 -4.36 -1.46
C LEU A 101 8.35 -4.59 0.03
N PRO A 102 8.77 -5.71 0.60
CA PRO A 102 8.90 -5.81 2.05
C PRO A 102 9.84 -4.73 2.57
N ILE A 103 9.49 -4.13 3.68
CA ILE A 103 10.31 -3.14 4.37
C ILE A 103 11.00 -3.85 5.52
N VAL A 104 12.30 -3.70 5.59
CA VAL A 104 13.13 -4.32 6.64
C VAL A 104 13.87 -3.25 7.43
N ASP A 105 13.99 -3.48 8.74
CA ASP A 105 14.80 -2.65 9.62
C ASP A 105 16.30 -2.88 9.43
N GLU A 106 17.12 -2.24 10.27
CA GLU A 106 18.58 -2.35 10.22
C GLU A 106 19.08 -3.77 10.55
N GLU A 107 18.27 -4.57 11.24
CA GLU A 107 18.55 -5.97 11.57
C GLU A 107 18.06 -6.93 10.47
N GLY A 108 17.43 -6.42 9.41
CA GLY A 108 16.87 -7.21 8.31
C GLY A 108 15.51 -7.83 8.61
N LYS A 109 14.84 -7.42 9.69
CA LYS A 109 13.53 -7.93 10.08
C LYS A 109 12.41 -7.19 9.38
N LEU A 110 11.36 -7.91 9.02
CA LEU A 110 10.17 -7.38 8.38
C LEU A 110 9.42 -6.41 9.32
N VAL A 111 9.23 -5.16 8.87
CA VAL A 111 8.50 -4.12 9.60
C VAL A 111 7.30 -3.56 8.83
N GLY A 112 7.12 -3.94 7.59
CA GLY A 112 6.00 -3.52 6.77
C GLY A 112 6.12 -4.01 5.32
N VAL A 113 5.11 -3.71 4.52
CA VAL A 113 5.13 -3.88 3.05
C VAL A 113 4.60 -2.63 2.40
N ILE A 114 5.29 -2.15 1.38
CA ILE A 114 4.81 -1.09 0.49
C ILE A 114 4.46 -1.67 -0.87
N SER A 115 3.33 -1.27 -1.43
CA SER A 115 2.89 -1.65 -2.78
C SER A 115 2.69 -0.43 -3.67
N ASN A 116 2.71 -0.63 -4.98
CA ASN A 116 2.35 0.42 -5.92
C ASN A 116 0.91 0.93 -5.71
N SER A 117 -0.01 0.09 -5.22
CA SER A 117 -1.38 0.50 -4.89
C SER A 117 -1.41 1.50 -3.74
N ASN A 118 -0.63 1.27 -2.67
CA ASN A 118 -0.52 2.22 -1.55
C ASN A 118 0.02 3.58 -2.03
N LEU A 119 0.97 3.56 -2.96
CA LEU A 119 1.53 4.78 -3.54
C LEU A 119 0.50 5.53 -4.40
N VAL A 120 -0.34 4.81 -5.16
CA VAL A 120 -1.44 5.41 -5.94
C VAL A 120 -2.50 6.02 -5.02
N GLU A 121 -2.88 5.34 -3.94
CA GLU A 121 -3.83 5.85 -2.94
C GLU A 121 -3.33 7.15 -2.31
N GLU A 122 -2.06 7.18 -1.90
CA GLU A 122 -1.45 8.38 -1.31
C GLU A 122 -1.40 9.55 -2.30
N LEU A 123 -0.98 9.30 -3.54
CA LEU A 123 -0.99 10.31 -4.60
C LEU A 123 -2.39 10.83 -4.88
N SER A 124 -3.39 9.97 -4.89
CA SER A 124 -4.80 10.36 -5.08
C SER A 124 -5.29 11.25 -3.95
N SER A 125 -4.93 10.94 -2.70
CA SER A 125 -5.25 11.75 -1.53
C SER A 125 -4.61 13.15 -1.59
N LEU A 126 -3.35 13.22 -2.01
CA LEU A 126 -2.64 14.48 -2.20
C LEU A 126 -3.27 15.33 -3.31
N LEU A 127 -3.67 14.72 -4.43
CA LEU A 127 -4.36 15.41 -5.51
C LEU A 127 -5.72 15.95 -5.07
N ASP A 128 -6.53 15.16 -4.34
CA ASP A 128 -7.81 15.63 -3.80
C ASP A 128 -7.60 16.81 -2.83
N SER A 129 -6.60 16.71 -1.97
CA SER A 129 -6.24 17.80 -1.05
C SER A 129 -5.84 19.07 -1.80
N LEU A 130 -5.06 18.94 -2.89
CA LEU A 130 -4.67 20.06 -3.73
C LEU A 130 -5.88 20.68 -4.42
N VAL A 131 -6.77 19.87 -5.01
CA VAL A 131 -8.00 20.34 -5.66
C VAL A 131 -8.87 21.13 -4.70
N ARG A 132 -8.99 20.69 -3.44
CA ARG A 132 -9.74 21.41 -2.40
C ARG A 132 -9.15 22.77 -2.05
N THR A 133 -7.87 23.03 -2.29
CA THR A 133 -7.27 24.35 -2.10
C THR A 133 -7.76 25.38 -3.11
N PHE A 134 -8.22 24.93 -4.30
CA PHE A 134 -8.79 25.79 -5.33
C PHE A 134 -10.29 26.06 -5.13
N ALA A 135 -10.98 25.31 -4.26
CA ALA A 135 -12.38 25.59 -3.95
C ALA A 135 -12.47 26.96 -3.25
N PRO A 136 -13.34 27.85 -3.72
CA PRO A 136 -13.49 29.17 -3.08
C PRO A 136 -13.89 28.95 -1.63
N ARG A 137 -13.08 29.45 -0.70
CA ARG A 137 -13.52 29.57 0.70
C ARG A 137 -14.82 30.36 0.67
N ARG A 138 -15.92 29.78 1.13
CA ARG A 138 -17.05 30.61 1.58
C ARG A 138 -16.51 31.43 2.75
N LEU A 139 -16.08 32.64 2.44
CA LEU A 139 -15.86 33.64 3.47
C LEU A 139 -17.19 33.73 4.21
N GLU A 140 -17.22 33.31 5.47
CA GLU A 140 -18.32 33.70 6.34
C GLU A 140 -18.46 35.22 6.21
N LYS A 141 -19.64 35.66 5.79
CA LYS A 141 -19.91 37.10 5.68
C LYS A 141 -19.52 37.70 7.01
N SER A 142 -18.59 38.66 6.96
CA SER A 142 -18.20 39.43 8.12
C SER A 142 -19.45 39.84 8.87
N PRO A 143 -19.52 39.69 10.20
CA PRO A 143 -20.66 40.24 10.99
C PRO A 143 -20.79 41.75 10.89
N PHE A 144 -19.87 42.44 10.21
CA PHE A 144 -19.92 43.85 9.83
C PHE A 144 -20.43 44.05 8.39
N ALA A 145 -21.48 43.40 7.97
CA ALA A 145 -22.27 43.87 6.85
C ALA A 145 -22.99 45.14 7.32
N LEU A 146 -22.44 46.29 6.94
CA LEU A 146 -23.05 47.59 7.16
C LEU A 146 -24.49 47.53 6.65
N THR A 147 -25.47 47.61 7.57
CA THR A 147 -26.86 47.88 7.24
C THR A 147 -26.91 49.32 6.73
N ASN A 148 -26.93 49.48 5.41
CA ASN A 148 -27.29 50.74 4.78
C ASN A 148 -28.81 50.92 4.92
N ASP A 149 -29.27 51.14 6.12
CA ASP A 149 -30.57 51.76 6.36
C ASP A 149 -30.38 53.28 6.25
N VAL A 150 -30.51 53.77 5.02
CA VAL A 150 -30.74 55.20 4.79
C VAL A 150 -32.22 55.45 5.02
N PRO A 151 -32.62 56.28 6.00
CA PRO A 151 -34.02 56.65 6.16
C PRO A 151 -34.44 57.50 4.96
N VAL A 152 -35.42 57.01 4.20
CA VAL A 152 -36.09 57.87 3.18
C VAL A 152 -37.05 58.83 3.91
N GLU A 153 -36.65 60.10 4.08
CA GLU A 153 -37.57 61.16 4.49
C GLU A 153 -38.62 61.41 3.41
N HIS A 154 -39.83 61.00 3.69
CA HIS A 154 -40.99 61.43 2.93
C HIS A 154 -41.31 62.92 3.22
N HIS A 155 -40.87 63.76 2.31
CA HIS A 155 -41.47 65.15 2.30
C HIS A 155 -42.85 65.07 1.64
N ARG A 156 -43.84 65.19 2.45
CA ARG A 156 -45.22 65.57 1.99
C ARG A 156 -45.21 66.98 1.53
N ARG A 157 -45.69 67.24 0.33
CA ARG A 157 -46.51 68.35 -0.08
C ARG A 157 -47.50 67.90 -1.11
#